data_d5a0d12162e1cb38c74a190964367526
#
_entry.id   d5a0d12162e1cb38c74a190964367526
#
_cell.length_a   1.000
_cell.length_b   1.000
_cell.length_c   1.000
_cell.angle_alpha   90.00
_cell.angle_beta   90.00
_cell.angle_gamma   90.00
#
_symmetry.space_group_name_H-M   'P 1'
#
loop_
_entity.id
_entity.type
_entity.pdbx_description
1 polymer ?
#
loop_
_entity_poly.entity_id
_entity_poly.type
_entity_poly.pdbx_seq_one_letter_code
_entity_poly.pdbx_strand_id
1 'polypeptide(L)'
;MRYTTDKKMNNFVAIDFETANGSRSSVCSVGVIVVQNGEITDSFYSLIHPAPNYYASFCQEVHGLGYGDTDNAPDFPDVWEQVEKKIHTDFPDIPIDTIPFVAHNACFDEGCLRAVFAAYEIEYPEYLFMDTLCASRRHFGNSLPNHQLQTVAAACGYDLRQHHHALADAEACARIAMIIL
;
A
#
# COMPACT_ATOMS: atom_id res chain seq x y z
N MET A 1 -1.37 3.27 35.98
CA MET A 1 -0.16 2.81 35.27
C MET A 1 -0.29 3.30 33.84
N ARG A 2 0.47 4.35 33.46
CA ARG A 2 0.43 4.89 32.08
C ARG A 2 1.32 4.00 31.23
N TYR A 3 0.73 3.26 30.29
CA TYR A 3 1.49 2.59 29.24
C TYR A 3 2.02 3.66 28.30
N THR A 4 3.26 4.04 28.45
CA THR A 4 4.02 4.80 27.45
C THR A 4 4.45 3.83 26.36
N THR A 5 3.68 3.73 25.29
CA THR A 5 4.09 3.05 24.05
C THR A 5 4.65 4.08 23.09
N ASP A 6 5.82 4.65 23.43
CA ASP A 6 6.67 5.41 22.49
C ASP A 6 7.62 4.46 21.74
N LYS A 7 7.13 3.32 21.28
CA LYS A 7 7.94 2.47 20.40
C LYS A 7 7.48 2.74 18.97
N LYS A 8 8.18 3.64 18.28
CA LYS A 8 8.00 3.85 16.83
C LYS A 8 8.07 2.51 16.12
N MET A 9 7.19 2.32 15.16
CA MET A 9 7.19 1.14 14.32
C MET A 9 8.38 1.24 13.36
N ASN A 10 9.35 0.34 13.50
CA ASN A 10 10.61 0.39 12.77
C ASN A 10 10.71 -0.66 11.66
N ASN A 11 9.86 -1.68 11.68
CA ASN A 11 9.85 -2.76 10.68
C ASN A 11 8.42 -2.94 10.16
N PHE A 12 8.21 -2.70 8.88
CA PHE A 12 6.90 -2.84 8.22
C PHE A 12 7.03 -2.78 6.70
N VAL A 13 5.94 -3.06 6.02
CA VAL A 13 5.82 -2.96 4.56
C VAL A 13 4.70 -1.95 4.24
N ALA A 14 5.02 -0.85 3.60
CA ALA A 14 3.98 0.05 3.07
C ALA A 14 3.54 -0.45 1.68
N ILE A 15 2.23 -0.37 1.43
CA ILE A 15 1.61 -0.86 0.20
C ILE A 15 0.54 0.11 -0.30
N ASP A 16 0.39 0.16 -1.62
CA ASP A 16 -0.67 0.89 -2.29
C ASP A 16 -1.06 0.19 -3.59
N PHE A 17 -2.35 0.14 -3.90
CA PHE A 17 -2.91 -0.45 -5.11
C PHE A 17 -3.65 0.58 -5.95
N GLU A 18 -3.48 0.50 -7.28
CA GLU A 18 -4.43 1.11 -8.21
C GLU A 18 -5.39 0.06 -8.77
N THR A 19 -6.63 0.47 -9.03
CA THR A 19 -7.67 -0.42 -9.56
C THR A 19 -8.16 0.04 -10.92
N ALA A 20 -8.36 -0.90 -11.85
CA ALA A 20 -8.84 -0.61 -13.20
C ALA A 20 -10.29 -0.09 -13.23
N ASN A 21 -11.09 -0.49 -12.23
CA ASN A 21 -12.52 -0.15 -12.15
C ASN A 21 -13.01 -0.20 -10.69
N GLY A 22 -14.32 -0.07 -10.49
CA GLY A 22 -14.93 -0.06 -9.15
C GLY A 22 -14.93 -1.41 -8.40
N SER A 23 -14.51 -2.51 -9.05
CA SER A 23 -14.30 -3.78 -8.35
C SER A 23 -12.95 -3.78 -7.63
N ARG A 24 -12.95 -4.11 -6.35
CA ARG A 24 -11.69 -4.17 -5.58
C ARG A 24 -10.72 -5.25 -6.06
N SER A 25 -11.22 -6.29 -6.74
CA SER A 25 -10.36 -7.33 -7.33
C SER A 25 -9.63 -6.88 -8.59
N SER A 26 -10.03 -5.74 -9.19
CA SER A 26 -9.46 -5.24 -10.45
C SER A 26 -8.15 -4.47 -10.25
N VAL A 27 -7.30 -4.91 -9.32
CA VAL A 27 -5.98 -4.30 -9.10
C VAL A 27 -5.18 -4.31 -10.40
N CYS A 28 -4.64 -3.14 -10.79
CA CYS A 28 -3.90 -2.97 -12.05
C CYS A 28 -2.45 -2.51 -11.84
N SER A 29 -2.09 -2.10 -10.65
CA SER A 29 -0.70 -1.94 -10.22
C SER A 29 -0.58 -2.07 -8.71
N VAL A 30 0.62 -2.38 -8.25
CA VAL A 30 0.99 -2.40 -6.83
C VAL A 30 2.33 -1.72 -6.61
N GLY A 31 2.40 -0.90 -5.58
CA GLY A 31 3.63 -0.34 -5.03
C GLY A 31 3.89 -0.87 -3.63
N VAL A 32 5.12 -1.27 -3.37
CA VAL A 32 5.56 -1.81 -2.07
C VAL A 32 6.85 -1.14 -1.64
N ILE A 33 6.92 -0.72 -0.40
CA ILE A 33 8.12 -0.15 0.25
C ILE A 33 8.42 -0.95 1.50
N VAL A 34 9.63 -1.46 1.60
CA VAL A 34 10.12 -2.16 2.79
C VAL A 34 10.84 -1.18 3.71
N VAL A 35 10.45 -1.18 4.97
CA VAL A 35 11.10 -0.39 6.02
C VAL A 35 11.68 -1.32 7.07
N GLN A 36 12.99 -1.20 7.30
CA GLN A 36 13.71 -1.96 8.34
C GLN A 36 14.47 -0.98 9.23
N ASN A 37 14.35 -1.16 10.54
CA ASN A 37 15.01 -0.31 11.54
C ASN A 37 14.74 1.19 11.37
N GLY A 38 13.55 1.54 10.84
CA GLY A 38 13.14 2.92 10.60
C GLY A 38 13.74 3.55 9.34
N GLU A 39 14.30 2.76 8.43
CA GLU A 39 14.84 3.22 7.15
C GLU A 39 14.19 2.45 6.00
N ILE A 40 13.95 3.13 4.88
CA ILE A 40 13.52 2.48 3.63
C ILE A 40 14.73 1.69 3.09
N THR A 41 14.59 0.37 2.99
CA THR A 41 15.66 -0.53 2.57
C THR A 41 15.43 -1.10 1.18
N ASP A 42 14.18 -1.25 0.78
CA ASP A 42 13.87 -1.83 -0.54
C ASP A 42 12.51 -1.34 -1.04
N SER A 43 12.25 -1.55 -2.34
CA SER A 43 11.01 -1.20 -3.02
C SER A 43 10.66 -2.20 -4.11
N PHE A 44 9.37 -2.29 -4.42
CA PHE A 44 8.86 -3.11 -5.53
C PHE A 44 7.70 -2.38 -6.20
N TYR A 45 7.64 -2.47 -7.52
CA TYR A 45 6.52 -1.99 -8.32
C TYR A 45 6.21 -2.98 -9.43
N SER A 46 4.95 -3.26 -9.67
CA SER A 46 4.49 -4.02 -10.82
C SER A 46 3.16 -3.50 -11.33
N LEU A 47 3.01 -3.52 -12.65
CA LEU A 47 1.71 -3.56 -13.30
C LEU A 47 1.12 -4.96 -13.09
N ILE A 48 -0.22 -5.04 -13.11
CA ILE A 48 -0.99 -6.29 -12.93
C ILE A 48 -2.06 -6.34 -14.02
N HIS A 49 -2.23 -7.48 -14.65
CA HIS A 49 -3.38 -7.72 -15.51
C HIS A 49 -4.65 -7.80 -14.65
N PRO A 50 -5.59 -6.83 -14.77
CA PRO A 50 -6.68 -6.73 -13.80
C PRO A 50 -7.78 -7.78 -14.02
N ALA A 51 -8.36 -8.25 -12.93
CA ALA A 51 -9.48 -9.18 -12.95
C ALA A 51 -10.68 -8.63 -12.15
N PRO A 52 -11.79 -8.17 -12.77
CA PRO A 52 -12.09 -8.26 -14.22
C PRO A 52 -11.32 -7.22 -15.05
N ASN A 53 -10.92 -7.62 -16.28
CA ASN A 53 -10.16 -6.77 -17.19
C ASN A 53 -11.08 -5.83 -17.99
N TYR A 54 -11.48 -4.73 -17.36
CA TYR A 54 -12.01 -3.54 -18.02
C TYR A 54 -11.62 -2.29 -17.24
N TYR A 55 -11.52 -1.15 -17.92
CA TYR A 55 -11.15 0.12 -17.32
C TYR A 55 -12.36 1.06 -17.27
N ALA A 56 -12.62 1.57 -16.07
CA ALA A 56 -13.56 2.68 -15.87
C ALA A 56 -12.85 4.02 -16.09
N SER A 57 -13.49 4.95 -16.81
CA SER A 57 -12.88 6.24 -17.14
C SER A 57 -12.43 7.02 -15.90
N PHE A 58 -13.20 6.97 -14.82
CA PHE A 58 -12.84 7.65 -13.57
C PHE A 58 -11.56 7.11 -12.93
N CYS A 59 -11.26 5.79 -13.06
CA CYS A 59 -10.01 5.21 -12.59
C CYS A 59 -8.84 5.65 -13.47
N GLN A 60 -9.02 5.60 -14.79
CA GLN A 60 -8.01 6.04 -15.76
C GLN A 60 -7.67 7.54 -15.59
N GLU A 61 -8.65 8.38 -15.31
CA GLU A 61 -8.44 9.81 -15.02
C GLU A 61 -7.59 10.04 -13.76
N VAL A 62 -7.64 9.11 -12.80
CA VAL A 62 -6.89 9.19 -11.55
C VAL A 62 -5.44 8.77 -11.72
N HIS A 63 -5.17 7.56 -12.21
CA HIS A 63 -3.82 6.97 -12.25
C HIS A 63 -3.20 6.90 -13.65
N GLY A 64 -3.97 7.17 -14.71
CA GLY A 64 -3.49 7.21 -16.09
C GLY A 64 -3.26 5.86 -16.77
N LEU A 65 -3.43 4.74 -16.06
CA LEU A 65 -3.23 3.39 -16.62
C LEU A 65 -4.44 2.94 -17.43
N GLY A 66 -4.19 2.12 -18.46
CA GLY A 66 -5.22 1.54 -19.31
C GLY A 66 -4.79 0.20 -19.90
N TYR A 67 -5.58 -0.31 -20.86
CA TYR A 67 -5.31 -1.59 -21.51
C TYR A 67 -3.89 -1.67 -22.11
N GLY A 68 -3.41 -0.59 -22.74
CA GLY A 68 -2.08 -0.56 -23.35
C GLY A 68 -0.94 -0.80 -22.36
N ASP A 69 -1.16 -0.52 -21.08
CA ASP A 69 -0.15 -0.70 -20.04
C ASP A 69 -0.20 -2.11 -19.44
N THR A 70 -1.38 -2.70 -19.32
CA THR A 70 -1.60 -3.91 -18.50
C THR A 70 -2.02 -5.17 -19.29
N ASP A 71 -2.30 -5.09 -20.59
CA ASP A 71 -2.71 -6.27 -21.37
C ASP A 71 -1.64 -7.38 -21.40
N ASN A 72 -0.37 -7.02 -21.28
CA ASN A 72 0.75 -7.95 -21.22
C ASN A 72 1.40 -8.02 -19.82
N ALA A 73 0.78 -7.41 -18.82
CA ALA A 73 1.25 -7.51 -17.45
C ALA A 73 0.98 -8.91 -16.87
N PRO A 74 1.76 -9.35 -15.88
CA PRO A 74 1.50 -10.61 -15.20
C PRO A 74 0.18 -10.56 -14.42
N ASP A 75 -0.42 -11.72 -14.21
CA ASP A 75 -1.58 -11.87 -13.34
C ASP A 75 -1.21 -11.64 -11.86
N PHE A 76 -2.21 -11.31 -11.04
CA PHE A 76 -2.00 -11.02 -9.62
C PHE A 76 -1.22 -12.12 -8.86
N PRO A 77 -1.50 -13.43 -9.01
CA PRO A 77 -0.75 -14.47 -8.28
C PRO A 77 0.76 -14.42 -8.52
N ASP A 78 1.18 -14.21 -9.76
CA ASP A 78 2.60 -14.15 -10.14
C ASP A 78 3.28 -12.90 -9.55
N VAL A 79 2.56 -11.78 -9.49
CA VAL A 79 3.07 -10.55 -8.88
C VAL A 79 3.14 -10.70 -7.36
N TRP A 80 2.12 -11.30 -6.76
CA TRP A 80 2.07 -11.45 -5.30
C TRP A 80 3.14 -12.41 -4.79
N GLU A 81 3.42 -13.49 -5.50
CA GLU A 81 4.56 -14.37 -5.19
C GLU A 81 5.89 -13.60 -5.17
N GLN A 82 6.08 -12.66 -6.09
CA GLN A 82 7.28 -11.81 -6.11
C GLN A 82 7.31 -10.86 -4.90
N VAL A 83 6.17 -10.28 -4.52
CA VAL A 83 6.05 -9.45 -3.32
C VAL A 83 6.40 -10.25 -2.07
N GLU A 84 5.80 -11.43 -1.89
CA GLU A 84 6.07 -12.30 -0.73
C GLU A 84 7.52 -12.74 -0.67
N LYS A 85 8.10 -13.14 -1.80
CA LYS A 85 9.52 -13.53 -1.91
C LYS A 85 10.45 -12.37 -1.52
N LYS A 86 10.10 -11.14 -1.95
CA LYS A 86 10.86 -9.95 -1.59
C LYS A 86 10.78 -9.69 -0.08
N ILE A 87 9.59 -9.69 0.50
CA ILE A 87 9.38 -9.50 1.92
C ILE A 87 10.12 -10.59 2.73
N HIS A 88 10.07 -11.84 2.28
CA HIS A 88 10.80 -12.92 2.92
C HIS A 88 12.33 -12.75 2.84
N THR A 89 12.83 -12.17 1.74
CA THR A 89 14.27 -11.87 1.59
C THR A 89 14.71 -10.79 2.58
N ASP A 90 13.88 -9.76 2.76
CA ASP A 90 14.15 -8.64 3.67
C ASP A 90 13.92 -9.02 5.15
N PHE A 91 13.00 -9.94 5.43
CA PHE A 91 12.63 -10.42 6.76
C PHE A 91 12.69 -11.96 6.86
N PRO A 92 13.89 -12.58 6.71
CA PRO A 92 14.02 -14.04 6.54
C PRO A 92 13.54 -14.86 7.74
N ASP A 93 13.57 -14.28 8.94
CA ASP A 93 13.25 -14.97 10.19
C ASP A 93 11.87 -14.58 10.74
N ILE A 94 11.09 -13.79 10.00
CA ILE A 94 9.81 -13.25 10.45
C ILE A 94 8.69 -13.79 9.56
N PRO A 95 7.65 -14.44 10.12
CA PRO A 95 6.48 -14.84 9.33
C PRO A 95 5.78 -13.60 8.72
N ILE A 96 5.45 -13.66 7.43
CA ILE A 96 4.92 -12.52 6.67
C ILE A 96 3.62 -11.97 7.25
N ASP A 97 2.75 -12.83 7.79
CA ASP A 97 1.49 -12.48 8.45
C ASP A 97 1.67 -11.72 9.77
N THR A 98 2.90 -11.69 10.30
CA THR A 98 3.25 -10.92 11.51
C THR A 98 3.93 -9.60 11.19
N ILE A 99 4.34 -9.36 9.93
CA ILE A 99 4.91 -8.09 9.50
C ILE A 99 3.76 -7.13 9.20
N PRO A 100 3.69 -5.94 9.83
CA PRO A 100 2.62 -5.00 9.55
C PRO A 100 2.68 -4.50 8.10
N PHE A 101 1.58 -4.63 7.36
CA PHE A 101 1.33 -3.85 6.17
C PHE A 101 0.77 -2.49 6.58
N VAL A 102 1.23 -1.44 5.93
CA VAL A 102 0.80 -0.06 6.21
C VAL A 102 0.26 0.56 4.93
N ALA A 103 -0.93 1.15 5.00
CA ALA A 103 -1.51 1.85 3.88
C ALA A 103 -2.21 3.14 4.34
N HIS A 104 -2.46 4.06 3.40
CA HIS A 104 -3.20 5.29 3.69
C HIS A 104 -4.68 5.11 3.33
N ASN A 105 -5.55 4.95 4.32
CA ASN A 105 -6.90 4.39 4.19
C ASN A 105 -6.87 2.87 3.96
N ALA A 106 -6.17 2.17 4.84
CA ALA A 106 -5.82 0.76 4.73
C ALA A 106 -7.00 -0.19 4.46
N CYS A 107 -8.23 0.20 4.82
CA CYS A 107 -9.43 -0.59 4.50
C CYS A 107 -9.68 -0.71 2.99
N PHE A 108 -9.11 0.19 2.17
CA PHE A 108 -9.18 0.09 0.72
C PHE A 108 -8.19 -0.99 0.22
N ASP A 109 -6.93 -0.90 0.58
CA ASP A 109 -5.87 -1.80 0.11
C ASP A 109 -6.05 -3.22 0.64
N GLU A 110 -6.38 -3.37 1.92
CA GLU A 110 -6.74 -4.66 2.49
C GLU A 110 -7.97 -5.25 1.78
N GLY A 111 -8.97 -4.42 1.51
CA GLY A 111 -10.17 -4.84 0.77
C GLY A 111 -9.87 -5.25 -0.67
N CYS A 112 -8.93 -4.59 -1.36
CA CYS A 112 -8.45 -5.00 -2.68
C CYS A 112 -7.74 -6.34 -2.60
N LEU A 113 -6.85 -6.50 -1.64
CA LEU A 113 -6.07 -7.72 -1.44
C LEU A 113 -7.00 -8.92 -1.14
N ARG A 114 -7.93 -8.79 -0.22
CA ARG A 114 -8.93 -9.83 0.07
C ARG A 114 -9.79 -10.17 -1.15
N ALA A 115 -10.22 -9.16 -1.90
CA ALA A 115 -11.07 -9.37 -3.07
C ALA A 115 -10.34 -10.08 -4.20
N VAL A 116 -9.08 -9.72 -4.47
CA VAL A 116 -8.29 -10.34 -5.54
C VAL A 116 -7.85 -11.77 -5.16
N PHE A 117 -7.50 -12.05 -3.91
CA PHE A 117 -7.25 -13.41 -3.41
C PHE A 117 -8.48 -14.30 -3.63
N ALA A 118 -9.67 -13.80 -3.27
CA ALA A 118 -10.92 -14.53 -3.48
C ALA A 118 -11.22 -14.75 -4.99
N ALA A 119 -10.91 -13.77 -5.86
CA ALA A 119 -11.13 -13.90 -7.30
C ALA A 119 -10.25 -14.98 -7.96
N TYR A 120 -9.08 -15.24 -7.40
CA TYR A 120 -8.17 -16.30 -7.82
C TYR A 120 -8.29 -17.59 -6.99
N GLU A 121 -9.28 -17.67 -6.09
CA GLU A 121 -9.52 -18.84 -5.21
C GLU A 121 -8.29 -19.20 -4.35
N ILE A 122 -7.51 -18.20 -3.94
CA ILE A 122 -6.34 -18.34 -3.08
C ILE A 122 -6.75 -18.01 -1.63
N GLU A 123 -6.29 -18.78 -0.67
CA GLU A 123 -6.52 -18.52 0.75
C GLU A 123 -5.81 -17.24 1.19
N TYR A 124 -6.54 -16.33 1.86
CA TYR A 124 -6.00 -15.09 2.37
C TYR A 124 -5.29 -15.30 3.73
N PRO A 125 -3.99 -14.94 3.86
CA PRO A 125 -3.20 -15.24 5.07
C PRO A 125 -3.49 -14.35 6.30
N GLU A 126 -4.58 -13.55 6.30
CA GLU A 126 -4.94 -12.65 7.42
C GLU A 126 -3.80 -11.68 7.79
N TYR A 127 -3.27 -10.96 6.83
CA TYR A 127 -2.23 -9.95 7.03
C TYR A 127 -2.65 -8.87 8.04
N LEU A 128 -1.70 -8.42 8.85
CA LEU A 128 -1.90 -7.32 9.79
C LEU A 128 -1.80 -5.97 9.07
N PHE A 129 -2.88 -5.19 9.03
CA PHE A 129 -2.88 -3.85 8.45
C PHE A 129 -2.89 -2.74 9.50
N MET A 130 -2.14 -1.67 9.22
CA MET A 130 -2.14 -0.41 9.97
C MET A 130 -2.45 0.76 9.04
N ASP A 131 -3.18 1.75 9.55
CA ASP A 131 -3.76 2.84 8.75
C ASP A 131 -3.17 4.20 9.12
N THR A 132 -2.40 4.78 8.19
CA THR A 132 -1.80 6.11 8.37
C THR A 132 -2.85 7.24 8.29
N LEU A 133 -4.00 7.06 7.61
CA LEU A 133 -5.10 8.02 7.64
C LEU A 133 -5.69 8.14 9.05
N CYS A 134 -5.98 7.00 9.69
CA CYS A 134 -6.46 6.97 11.06
C CYS A 134 -5.42 7.51 12.05
N ALA A 135 -4.14 7.16 11.85
CA ALA A 135 -3.04 7.67 12.65
C ALA A 135 -2.87 9.19 12.50
N SER A 136 -2.95 9.72 11.28
CA SER A 136 -2.84 11.16 11.02
C SER A 136 -3.94 11.97 11.69
N ARG A 137 -5.17 11.46 11.69
CA ARG A 137 -6.29 12.09 12.39
C ARG A 137 -6.05 12.17 13.90
N ARG A 138 -5.44 11.15 14.49
CA ARG A 138 -5.07 11.15 15.93
C ARG A 138 -3.88 12.08 16.21
N HIS A 139 -2.88 12.08 15.31
CA HIS A 139 -1.63 12.84 15.52
C HIS A 139 -1.81 14.35 15.28
N PHE A 140 -2.43 14.74 14.17
CA PHE A 140 -2.56 16.13 13.75
C PHE A 140 -3.92 16.75 14.14
N GLY A 141 -4.96 15.96 14.38
CA GLY A 141 -6.29 16.46 14.70
C GLY A 141 -6.78 17.49 13.67
N ASN A 142 -7.20 18.64 14.14
CA ASN A 142 -7.71 19.73 13.29
C ASN A 142 -6.61 20.70 12.80
N SER A 143 -5.32 20.38 12.98
CA SER A 143 -4.23 21.24 12.51
C SER A 143 -3.99 21.17 11.00
N LEU A 144 -4.55 20.15 10.32
CA LEU A 144 -4.49 20.04 8.87
C LEU A 144 -5.87 20.35 8.25
N PRO A 145 -5.90 20.90 7.01
CA PRO A 145 -7.14 21.19 6.29
C PRO A 145 -7.90 19.91 5.90
N ASN A 146 -7.19 18.82 5.71
CA ASN A 146 -7.70 17.47 5.46
C ASN A 146 -6.60 16.45 5.79
N HIS A 147 -6.93 15.14 5.70
CA HIS A 147 -5.99 14.06 5.95
C HIS A 147 -5.75 13.21 4.69
N GLN A 148 -5.81 13.82 3.52
CA GLN A 148 -5.42 13.16 2.27
C GLN A 148 -3.91 12.87 2.26
N LEU A 149 -3.48 11.84 1.56
CA LEU A 149 -2.10 11.36 1.54
C LEU A 149 -1.09 12.50 1.31
N GLN A 150 -1.29 13.30 0.27
CA GLN A 150 -0.42 14.42 -0.07
C GLN A 150 -0.34 15.50 1.02
N THR A 151 -1.45 15.79 1.69
CA THR A 151 -1.51 16.78 2.78
C THR A 151 -0.72 16.29 3.99
N VAL A 152 -0.90 15.02 4.34
CA VAL A 152 -0.20 14.40 5.49
C VAL A 152 1.28 14.21 5.17
N ALA A 153 1.61 13.78 3.94
CA ALA A 153 3.00 13.66 3.48
C ALA A 153 3.76 15.00 3.60
N ALA A 154 3.14 16.09 3.10
CA ALA A 154 3.72 17.43 3.21
C ALA A 154 3.91 17.87 4.68
N ALA A 155 2.95 17.58 5.55
CA ALA A 155 3.07 17.87 6.99
C ALA A 155 4.17 17.06 7.67
N CYS A 156 4.49 15.88 7.14
CA CYS A 156 5.62 15.04 7.54
C CYS A 156 6.94 15.39 6.82
N GLY A 157 6.97 16.46 6.03
CA GLY A 157 8.19 16.93 5.34
C GLY A 157 8.52 16.17 4.04
N TYR A 158 7.58 15.42 3.49
CA TYR A 158 7.75 14.68 2.23
C TYR A 158 6.95 15.32 1.09
N ASP A 159 7.61 15.61 -0.04
CA ASP A 159 7.01 16.19 -1.25
C ASP A 159 6.57 15.08 -2.21
N LEU A 160 5.30 14.70 -2.17
CA LEU A 160 4.70 13.69 -3.05
C LEU A 160 4.41 14.31 -4.43
N ARG A 161 5.27 14.05 -5.42
CA ARG A 161 5.19 14.64 -6.76
C ARG A 161 4.36 13.83 -7.75
N GLN A 162 4.29 12.50 -7.57
CA GLN A 162 3.62 11.58 -8.48
C GLN A 162 2.46 10.89 -7.77
N HIS A 163 1.51 11.68 -7.26
CA HIS A 163 0.30 11.15 -6.64
C HIS A 163 -0.50 10.31 -7.65
N HIS A 164 -1.11 9.22 -7.17
CA HIS A 164 -1.77 8.17 -7.98
C HIS A 164 -0.81 7.32 -8.82
N HIS A 165 0.42 7.21 -8.40
CA HIS A 165 1.35 6.17 -8.83
C HIS A 165 1.63 5.27 -7.62
N ALA A 166 1.20 4.01 -7.67
CA ALA A 166 1.19 3.11 -6.51
C ALA A 166 2.51 3.07 -5.72
N LEU A 167 3.68 3.07 -6.39
CA LEU A 167 4.96 3.09 -5.69
C LEU A 167 5.22 4.42 -4.98
N ALA A 168 4.88 5.55 -5.60
CA ALA A 168 5.08 6.86 -5.00
C ALA A 168 4.15 7.07 -3.80
N ASP A 169 2.91 6.57 -3.88
CA ASP A 169 1.92 6.65 -2.81
C ASP A 169 2.29 5.71 -1.66
N ALA A 170 2.81 4.50 -1.95
CA ALA A 170 3.39 3.61 -0.94
C ALA A 170 4.61 4.23 -0.24
N GLU A 171 5.50 4.94 -0.97
CA GLU A 171 6.63 5.65 -0.36
C GLU A 171 6.15 6.79 0.55
N ALA A 172 5.20 7.60 0.10
CA ALA A 172 4.62 8.64 0.94
C ALA A 172 4.00 8.06 2.21
N CYS A 173 3.27 6.94 2.08
CA CYS A 173 2.70 6.22 3.20
C CYS A 173 3.78 5.73 4.19
N ALA A 174 4.89 5.16 3.68
CA ALA A 174 6.03 4.73 4.50
C ALA A 174 6.66 5.91 5.26
N ARG A 175 6.90 7.04 4.60
CA ARG A 175 7.44 8.27 5.21
C ARG A 175 6.54 8.80 6.32
N ILE A 176 5.23 8.80 6.10
CA ILE A 176 4.25 9.16 7.12
C ILE A 176 4.33 8.19 8.31
N ALA A 177 4.28 6.89 8.04
CA ALA A 177 4.28 5.86 9.07
C ALA A 177 5.49 5.95 10.01
N MET A 178 6.69 6.16 9.46
CA MET A 178 7.93 6.35 10.25
C MET A 178 7.87 7.52 11.24
N ILE A 179 6.94 8.46 11.05
CA ILE A 179 6.80 9.65 11.90
C ILE A 179 5.69 9.49 12.91
N ILE A 180 4.52 8.94 12.49
CA ILE A 180 3.29 8.99 13.28
C ILE A 180 2.80 7.63 13.79
N LEU A 181 3.42 6.51 13.40
CA LEU A 181 3.19 5.15 13.89
C LEU A 181 4.43 4.63 14.63
#